data_be03ea5bd7bbba0d057f4d4b494da032
#
_entry.id   be03ea5bd7bbba0d057f4d4b494da032
#
_cell.length_a   1.000
_cell.length_b   1.000
_cell.length_c   1.000
_cell.angle_alpha   90.00
_cell.angle_beta   90.00
_cell.angle_gamma   90.00
#
_symmetry.space_group_name_H-M   'P 1'
#
loop_
_entity.id
_entity.type
_entity.pdbx_description
1 polymer ?
#
loop_
_entity_poly.entity_id
_entity_poly.type
_entity_poly.pdbx_seq_one_letter_code
_entity_poly.pdbx_strand_id
1 'polypeptide(L)' 'GYADQDYAEKLDVREAFGALEEEERMILAFSVFGGYRSEEIGAIMEKNAATVRSRKSRALEKMRRMLT' A
#
# COMPACT_ATOMS: atom_id res chain seq x y z
N GLY A 1 2.26 -21.94 19.40
CA GLY A 1 2.21 -21.80 19.12
C GLY A 1 1.77 -21.62 18.96
N TYR A 2 1.83 -21.88 19.04
CA TYR A 2 1.61 -21.55 18.80
C TYR A 2 0.85 -21.16 18.40
N ALA A 3 0.37 -21.33 18.35
CA ALA A 3 -0.12 -20.91 17.93
C ALA A 3 -0.36 -20.09 17.69
N ASP A 4 -0.11 -19.90 17.83
CA ASP A 4 -0.19 -19.06 17.53
C ASP A 4 -0.01 -18.42 16.78
N GLN A 5 0.20 -18.60 16.26
CA GLN A 5 0.40 -18.13 15.48
C GLN A 5 -0.21 -17.50 14.69
N ASP A 6 -0.30 -17.41 14.42
CA ASP A 6 -0.93 -16.84 13.46
C ASP A 6 -1.71 -15.82 13.90
N TYR A 7 -2.12 -15.88 14.67
CA TYR A 7 -2.96 -15.03 15.03
C TYR A 7 -2.38 -13.83 15.46
N ALA A 8 -1.65 -13.85 15.98
CA ALA A 8 -1.29 -12.68 16.53
C ALA A 8 -0.60 -11.82 15.63
N GLU A 9 -0.62 -12.15 14.46
CA GLU A 9 0.26 -11.53 13.62
C GLU A 9 -0.23 -10.31 13.00
N LYS A 10 -0.96 -9.49 13.69
CA LYS A 10 -1.34 -8.20 13.16
C LYS A 10 -0.16 -7.27 13.21
N LEU A 11 0.11 -6.62 12.11
CA LEU A 11 1.21 -5.69 12.01
C LEU A 11 0.72 -4.30 12.33
N ASP A 12 1.62 -3.42 12.77
CA ASP A 12 1.26 -2.01 12.88
C ASP A 12 1.39 -1.37 11.51
N VAL A 13 1.00 -0.10 11.42
CA VAL A 13 0.96 0.59 10.13
C VAL A 13 2.33 0.62 9.48
N ARG A 14 3.37 0.90 10.26
CA ARG A 14 4.70 0.99 9.71
C ARG A 14 5.16 -0.36 9.15
N GLU A 15 4.89 -1.41 9.90
CA GLU A 15 5.28 -2.74 9.47
C GLU A 15 4.52 -3.16 8.23
N ALA A 16 3.22 -2.86 8.20
CA ALA A 16 2.39 -3.20 7.06
C ALA A 16 2.85 -2.45 5.82
N PHE A 17 3.15 -1.17 5.98
CA PHE A 17 3.63 -0.37 4.87
C PHE A 17 4.95 -0.93 4.34
N GLY A 18 5.85 -1.31 5.23
CA GLY A 18 7.14 -1.86 4.84
C GLY A 18 7.03 -3.21 4.15
N ALA A 19 5.93 -3.92 4.36
CA ALA A 19 5.73 -5.22 3.72
C ALA A 19 5.19 -5.11 2.30
N LEU A 20 4.80 -3.91 1.87
CA LEU A 20 4.33 -3.72 0.51
C LEU A 20 5.51 -3.71 -0.46
N GLU A 21 5.22 -3.97 -1.72
CA GLU A 21 6.23 -3.83 -2.74
C GLU A 21 6.59 -2.37 -2.91
N GLU A 22 7.78 -2.12 -3.43
CA GLU A 22 8.29 -0.76 -3.55
C GLU A 22 7.33 0.15 -4.30
N GLU A 23 6.80 -0.34 -5.42
CA GLU A 23 5.90 0.47 -6.22
C GLU A 23 4.62 0.80 -5.46
N GLU A 24 4.12 -0.17 -4.71
CA GLU A 24 2.93 0.07 -3.89
C GLU A 24 3.18 1.12 -2.82
N ARG A 25 4.35 1.04 -2.19
CA ARG A 25 4.70 2.03 -1.18
C ARG A 25 4.79 3.42 -1.78
N MET A 26 5.39 3.52 -2.97
CA MET A 26 5.53 4.82 -3.63
C MET A 26 4.16 5.42 -3.95
N ILE A 27 3.28 4.60 -4.49
CA ILE A 27 1.95 5.09 -4.83
C ILE A 27 1.21 5.56 -3.59
N LEU A 28 1.26 4.79 -2.52
CA LEU A 28 0.59 5.21 -1.29
C LEU A 28 1.23 6.44 -0.68
N ALA A 29 2.55 6.53 -0.73
CA ALA A 29 3.23 7.69 -0.19
C ALA A 29 2.84 8.95 -0.93
N PHE A 30 2.84 8.91 -2.26
CA PHE A 30 2.43 10.06 -3.04
C PHE A 30 0.96 10.40 -2.81
N SER A 31 0.12 9.39 -2.73
CA SER A 31 -1.31 9.61 -2.63
C SER A 31 -1.73 10.07 -1.24
N VAL A 32 -1.32 9.31 -0.22
CA VAL A 32 -1.82 9.55 1.13
C VAL A 32 -1.06 10.68 1.80
N PHE A 33 0.26 10.66 1.72
CA PHE A 33 1.05 11.68 2.39
C PHE A 33 1.29 12.91 1.53
N GLY A 34 1.46 12.71 0.23
CA GLY A 34 1.74 13.80 -0.68
C GLY A 34 0.51 14.50 -1.21
N GLY A 35 -0.64 13.83 -1.15
CA GLY A 35 -1.86 14.43 -1.67
C GLY A 35 -1.94 14.49 -3.19
N TYR A 36 -1.10 13.73 -3.88
CA TYR A 36 -1.12 13.73 -5.34
C TYR A 36 -2.29 12.90 -5.86
N ARG A 37 -2.81 13.32 -7.00
CA ARG A 37 -3.87 12.58 -7.66
C ARG A 37 -3.27 11.50 -8.53
N SER A 38 -4.10 10.54 -8.94
CA SER A 38 -3.62 9.42 -9.74
C SER A 38 -2.95 9.86 -11.04
N GLU A 39 -3.48 10.90 -11.66
CA GLU A 39 -2.86 11.42 -12.88
C GLU A 39 -1.47 11.98 -12.62
N GLU A 40 -1.32 12.66 -11.48
CA GLU A 40 -0.03 13.23 -11.13
C GLU A 40 0.98 12.14 -10.79
N ILE A 41 0.53 11.15 -10.05
CA ILE A 41 1.39 10.01 -9.71
C ILE A 41 1.78 9.26 -10.97
N GLY A 42 0.84 9.10 -11.88
CA GLY A 42 1.12 8.44 -13.15
C GLY A 42 2.20 9.17 -13.93
N ALA A 43 2.15 10.51 -13.94
CA ALA A 43 3.17 11.28 -14.62
C ALA A 43 4.54 11.10 -13.96
N ILE A 44 4.57 11.08 -12.63
CA ILE A 44 5.82 10.90 -11.90
C ILE A 44 6.42 9.52 -12.15
N MET A 45 5.58 8.51 -12.14
CA MET A 45 6.04 7.12 -12.21
C MET A 45 5.97 6.55 -13.62
N GLU A 46 5.58 7.35 -14.59
CA GLU A 46 5.47 6.93 -15.99
C GLU A 46 4.50 5.76 -16.14
N LYS A 47 3.34 5.91 -15.53
CA LYS A 47 2.25 4.94 -15.62
C LYS A 47 0.96 5.67 -15.89
N ASN A 48 -0.03 4.99 -16.45
CA ASN A 48 -1.30 5.67 -16.65
C ASN A 48 -2.09 5.70 -15.34
N ALA A 49 -3.02 6.64 -15.28
CA ALA A 49 -3.78 6.87 -14.05
C ALA A 49 -4.60 5.65 -13.64
N ALA A 50 -5.11 4.91 -14.61
CA ALA A 50 -5.91 3.72 -14.29
C ALA A 50 -5.06 2.68 -13.57
N THR A 51 -3.83 2.49 -14.03
CA THR A 51 -2.90 1.57 -13.38
C THR A 51 -2.60 2.03 -11.96
N VAL A 52 -2.37 3.34 -11.79
CA VAL A 52 -2.10 3.88 -10.47
C VAL A 52 -3.28 3.63 -9.53
N ARG A 53 -4.49 3.90 -9.99
CA ARG A 53 -5.68 3.67 -9.16
C ARG A 53 -5.82 2.20 -8.77
N SER A 54 -5.60 1.32 -9.73
CA SER A 54 -5.71 -0.11 -9.49
C SER A 54 -4.68 -0.58 -8.46
N ARG A 55 -3.44 -0.12 -8.61
CA ARG A 55 -2.38 -0.49 -7.70
C ARG A 55 -2.56 0.10 -6.31
N LYS A 56 -3.07 1.32 -6.25
CA LYS A 56 -3.39 1.94 -4.97
C LYS A 56 -4.45 1.14 -4.24
N SER A 57 -5.49 0.75 -4.94
CA SER A 57 -6.57 -0.03 -4.36
C SER A 57 -6.06 -1.36 -3.81
N ARG A 58 -5.20 -2.02 -4.58
CA ARG A 58 -4.64 -3.28 -4.16
C ARG A 58 -3.72 -3.12 -2.95
N ALA A 59 -2.93 -2.05 -2.94
CA ALA A 59 -2.03 -1.80 -1.82
C ALA A 59 -2.81 -1.54 -0.53
N LEU A 60 -3.89 -0.77 -0.64
CA LEU A 60 -4.73 -0.51 0.53
C LEU A 60 -5.38 -1.78 1.04
N GLU A 61 -5.81 -2.65 0.13
CA GLU A 61 -6.39 -3.91 0.52
C GLU A 61 -5.37 -4.79 1.24
N LYS A 62 -4.14 -4.83 0.74
CA LYS A 62 -3.09 -5.59 1.41
C LYS A 62 -2.86 -5.08 2.82
N MET A 63 -2.78 -3.75 2.97
CA MET A 63 -2.57 -3.17 4.29
C MET A 63 -3.74 -3.49 5.22
N ARG A 64 -4.95 -3.41 4.71
CA ARG A 64 -6.12 -3.71 5.53
C ARG A 64 -6.03 -5.13 6.08
N ARG A 65 -5.62 -6.07 5.26
CA ARG A 65 -5.49 -7.45 5.71
C ARG A 65 -4.43 -7.62 6.76
N MET A 66 -3.33 -6.89 6.63
CA MET A 66 -2.24 -7.00 7.58
C MET A 66 -2.57 -6.36 8.92
N LEU A 67 -3.42 -5.34 8.90
CA LEU A 67 -3.75 -4.59 10.10
C LEU A 67 -4.93 -5.18 10.86
N THR A 68 -5.73 -5.99 10.23
CA THR A 68 -6.86 -6.62 10.90
C THR A 68 -6.62 -8.10 11.06
#